data_f952d45426f92f6a1549d124f630e576
#
_entry.id   f952d45426f92f6a1549d124f630e576
#
_cell.length_a   1.000
_cell.length_b   1.000
_cell.length_c   1.000
_cell.angle_alpha   90.00
_cell.angle_beta   90.00
_cell.angle_gamma   90.00
#
_symmetry.space_group_name_H-M   'P 1'
#
loop_
_entity.id
_entity.type
_entity.pdbx_description
1 polymer ?
#
loop_
_entity_poly.entity_id
_entity_poly.type
_entity_poly.pdbx_seq_one_letter_code
_entity_poly.pdbx_strand_id
1 'polypeptide(L)'
;MLNPGRHKGARRMQHWVALLRGVNVGGHNLLPMADLRELCSGLGWTGVQTYIASGNVLFVAEGAAEDLAATLQQMIAARMACEVPVIVLPATALRAAVADCPFEPQAGKYVHGFICWSDPVVDPDALGRLRAASEILIVTGRWVWLYAPDGIGPSKLAAKLDKVITRTQMTGRNLNTLRKLVEMLDDGRPG
;
A
#
# COMPACT_ATOMS: atom_id res chain seq x y z
N MET A 1 -39.88 0.59 25.98
CA MET A 1 -39.44 0.11 24.65
C MET A 1 -37.91 0.09 24.63
N LEU A 2 -37.36 -1.10 24.79
CA LEU A 2 -35.91 -1.31 24.81
C LEU A 2 -35.39 -1.38 23.41
N ASN A 3 -34.40 -0.54 23.09
CA ASN A 3 -33.71 -0.48 21.80
C ASN A 3 -32.77 -1.71 21.69
N PRO A 4 -32.95 -2.63 20.76
CA PRO A 4 -32.07 -3.77 20.60
C PRO A 4 -30.71 -3.33 20.08
N GLY A 5 -29.69 -3.69 20.87
CA GLY A 5 -28.30 -3.32 20.71
C GLY A 5 -27.75 -3.52 19.32
N ARG A 6 -26.92 -2.56 18.92
CA ARG A 6 -25.92 -2.74 17.86
C ARG A 6 -25.10 -3.99 18.19
N HIS A 7 -25.29 -5.04 17.42
CA HIS A 7 -24.36 -6.16 17.40
C HIS A 7 -22.98 -5.62 17.04
N LYS A 8 -22.12 -5.43 18.04
CA LYS A 8 -20.68 -5.38 17.84
C LYS A 8 -20.28 -6.77 17.36
N GLY A 9 -20.20 -6.96 16.05
CA GLY A 9 -19.59 -8.14 15.47
C GLY A 9 -18.26 -8.35 16.17
N ALA A 10 -18.00 -9.57 16.66
CA ALA A 10 -16.77 -9.93 17.32
C ALA A 10 -15.60 -9.49 16.42
N ARG A 11 -14.81 -8.51 16.87
CA ARG A 11 -13.61 -8.07 16.17
C ARG A 11 -12.67 -9.26 16.14
N ARG A 12 -12.44 -9.81 14.95
CA ARG A 12 -11.60 -10.98 14.77
C ARG A 12 -10.19 -10.54 14.42
N MET A 13 -9.20 -11.16 15.07
CA MET A 13 -7.79 -11.05 14.68
C MET A 13 -7.65 -11.43 13.21
N GLN A 14 -7.02 -10.59 12.40
CA GLN A 14 -6.78 -10.89 11.00
C GLN A 14 -5.43 -10.33 10.54
N HIS A 15 -4.93 -10.85 9.41
CA HIS A 15 -3.68 -10.41 8.81
C HIS A 15 -3.90 -9.13 8.00
N TRP A 16 -3.02 -8.17 8.21
CA TRP A 16 -3.03 -6.85 7.59
C TRP A 16 -1.72 -6.55 6.89
N VAL A 17 -1.79 -5.66 5.93
CA VAL A 17 -0.64 -5.05 5.27
C VAL A 17 -0.76 -3.54 5.41
N ALA A 18 0.23 -2.89 5.99
CA ALA A 18 0.37 -1.44 5.95
C ALA A 18 1.41 -1.05 4.90
N LEU A 19 1.06 -0.08 4.06
CA LEU A 19 1.94 0.52 3.07
C LEU A 19 2.09 2.01 3.39
N LEU A 20 3.30 2.43 3.74
CA LEU A 20 3.64 3.81 4.05
C LEU A 20 3.99 4.56 2.76
N ARG A 21 3.70 5.86 2.74
CA ARG A 21 4.05 6.72 1.61
C ARG A 21 5.21 7.64 1.95
N GLY A 22 6.22 7.66 1.08
CA GLY A 22 7.29 8.67 1.13
C GLY A 22 8.27 8.53 2.29
N VAL A 23 8.45 7.32 2.86
CA VAL A 23 9.49 7.04 3.85
C VAL A 23 10.78 6.60 3.17
N ASN A 24 11.91 7.00 3.74
CA ASN A 24 13.26 6.64 3.29
C ASN A 24 13.54 6.95 1.81
N VAL A 25 12.92 7.98 1.27
CA VAL A 25 13.10 8.42 -0.12
C VAL A 25 13.91 9.72 -0.14
N GLY A 26 15.00 9.73 -0.93
CA GLY A 26 15.81 10.93 -1.12
C GLY A 26 16.41 11.54 0.16
N GLY A 27 16.59 10.74 1.21
CA GLY A 27 17.10 11.20 2.50
C GLY A 27 16.05 11.88 3.39
N HIS A 28 14.79 11.92 2.97
CA HIS A 28 13.68 12.46 3.74
C HIS A 28 12.89 11.37 4.46
N ASN A 29 12.20 11.75 5.56
CA ASN A 29 11.34 10.86 6.34
C ASN A 29 12.05 9.55 6.72
N LEU A 30 13.26 9.67 7.29
CA LEU A 30 14.06 8.52 7.69
C LEU A 30 13.36 7.78 8.82
N LEU A 31 12.87 6.59 8.53
CA LEU A 31 12.23 5.68 9.47
C LEU A 31 12.92 4.32 9.41
N PRO A 32 13.81 4.01 10.37
CA PRO A 32 14.41 2.67 10.45
C PRO A 32 13.32 1.61 10.59
N MET A 33 13.47 0.49 9.88
CA MET A 33 12.48 -0.58 9.93
C MET A 33 12.42 -1.27 11.30
N ALA A 34 13.49 -1.19 12.09
CA ALA A 34 13.49 -1.62 13.49
C ALA A 34 12.53 -0.78 14.34
N ASP A 35 12.59 0.54 14.21
CA ASP A 35 11.72 1.48 14.94
C ASP A 35 10.26 1.29 14.52
N LEU A 36 10.01 1.07 13.22
CA LEU A 36 8.66 0.81 12.72
C LEU A 36 8.07 -0.50 13.30
N ARG A 37 8.89 -1.56 13.41
CA ARG A 37 8.45 -2.81 14.06
C ARG A 37 8.18 -2.60 15.55
N GLU A 38 9.02 -1.84 16.24
CA GLU A 38 8.85 -1.50 17.65
C GLU A 38 7.54 -0.74 17.87
N LEU A 39 7.26 0.28 17.06
CA LEU A 39 6.01 1.04 17.11
C LEU A 39 4.78 0.12 16.93
N CYS A 40 4.80 -0.74 15.92
CA CYS A 40 3.69 -1.68 15.68
C CYS A 40 3.50 -2.67 16.85
N SER A 41 4.59 -3.18 17.39
CA SER A 41 4.54 -4.09 18.57
C SER A 41 4.03 -3.36 19.81
N GLY A 42 4.40 -2.10 20.01
CA GLY A 42 3.91 -1.25 21.09
C GLY A 42 2.41 -0.95 21.01
N LEU A 43 1.81 -1.04 19.81
CA LEU A 43 0.36 -0.98 19.61
C LEU A 43 -0.37 -2.31 19.96
N GLY A 44 0.36 -3.33 20.39
CA GLY A 44 -0.19 -4.67 20.69
C GLY A 44 -0.41 -5.51 19.41
N TRP A 45 0.12 -5.08 18.27
CA TRP A 45 0.06 -5.86 17.05
C TRP A 45 1.05 -7.02 17.10
N THR A 46 0.66 -8.17 16.57
CA THR A 46 1.48 -9.39 16.60
C THR A 46 1.90 -9.82 15.22
N GLY A 47 2.86 -10.74 15.09
CA GLY A 47 3.38 -11.21 13.81
C GLY A 47 3.97 -10.10 12.94
N VAL A 48 4.48 -9.03 13.57
CA VAL A 48 4.99 -7.84 12.87
C VAL A 48 6.24 -8.17 12.08
N GLN A 49 6.17 -7.97 10.76
CA GLN A 49 7.28 -8.13 9.83
C GLN A 49 7.37 -6.91 8.92
N THR A 50 8.58 -6.54 8.51
CA THR A 50 8.82 -5.49 7.52
C THR A 50 9.58 -6.05 6.34
N TYR A 51 9.33 -5.50 5.15
CA TYR A 51 10.05 -5.88 3.95
C TYR A 51 10.59 -4.64 3.24
N ILE A 52 11.90 -4.61 3.00
CA ILE A 52 12.68 -3.47 2.47
C ILE A 52 12.41 -2.14 3.18
N ALA A 53 13.20 -1.12 2.87
CA ALA A 53 13.13 0.17 3.57
C ALA A 53 11.95 1.08 3.14
N SER A 54 11.13 0.67 2.18
CA SER A 54 10.05 1.50 1.62
C SER A 54 8.75 1.54 2.46
N GLY A 55 8.79 1.03 3.71
CA GLY A 55 7.64 1.10 4.61
C GLY A 55 6.53 0.11 4.27
N ASN A 56 6.87 -1.18 4.21
CA ASN A 56 5.92 -2.28 4.09
C ASN A 56 5.88 -3.04 5.42
N VAL A 57 4.71 -3.18 6.01
CA VAL A 57 4.52 -3.88 7.29
C VAL A 57 3.42 -4.93 7.15
N LEU A 58 3.72 -6.15 7.57
CA LEU A 58 2.76 -7.22 7.76
C LEU A 58 2.50 -7.36 9.27
N PHE A 59 1.26 -7.57 9.66
CA PHE A 59 0.92 -7.72 11.08
C PHE A 59 -0.45 -8.37 11.27
N VAL A 60 -0.73 -8.79 12.50
CA VAL A 60 -2.02 -9.33 12.93
C VAL A 60 -2.59 -8.40 14.00
N ALA A 61 -3.82 -7.97 13.79
CA ALA A 61 -4.54 -7.09 14.74
C ALA A 61 -6.05 -7.24 14.59
N GLU A 62 -6.78 -6.74 15.59
CA GLU A 62 -8.22 -6.48 15.51
C GLU A 62 -8.46 -5.03 15.12
N GLY A 63 -9.48 -4.77 14.30
CA GLY A 63 -9.90 -3.40 13.98
C GLY A 63 -10.41 -3.24 12.56
N ALA A 64 -10.72 -2.00 12.22
CA ALA A 64 -10.97 -1.58 10.84
C ALA A 64 -9.69 -1.04 10.22
N ALA A 65 -9.54 -1.18 8.91
CA ALA A 65 -8.34 -0.74 8.18
C ALA A 65 -8.02 0.74 8.42
N GLU A 66 -9.05 1.58 8.42
CA GLU A 66 -8.94 3.02 8.60
C GLU A 66 -8.46 3.38 10.02
N ASP A 67 -8.99 2.69 11.05
CA ASP A 67 -8.60 2.90 12.45
C ASP A 67 -7.14 2.48 12.67
N LEU A 68 -6.74 1.34 12.11
CA LEU A 68 -5.36 0.83 12.19
C LEU A 68 -4.39 1.78 11.47
N ALA A 69 -4.77 2.28 10.30
CA ALA A 69 -3.97 3.24 9.54
C ALA A 69 -3.79 4.55 10.33
N ALA A 70 -4.88 5.12 10.87
CA ALA A 70 -4.85 6.34 11.65
C ALA A 70 -3.99 6.19 12.92
N THR A 71 -4.11 5.05 13.62
CA THR A 71 -3.33 4.75 14.81
C THR A 71 -1.83 4.70 14.50
N LEU A 72 -1.44 3.97 13.44
CA LEU A 72 -0.03 3.89 13.04
C LEU A 72 0.51 5.24 12.59
N GLN A 73 -0.28 6.02 11.84
CA GLN A 73 0.09 7.37 11.41
C GLN A 73 0.39 8.29 12.60
N GLN A 74 -0.48 8.29 13.62
CA GLN A 74 -0.29 9.09 14.84
C GLN A 74 0.98 8.69 15.59
N MET A 75 1.25 7.39 15.72
CA MET A 75 2.45 6.90 16.39
C MET A 75 3.73 7.28 15.64
N ILE A 76 3.72 7.19 14.31
CA ILE A 76 4.85 7.63 13.47
C ILE A 76 5.05 9.13 13.61
N ALA A 77 3.99 9.93 13.52
CA ALA A 77 4.07 11.39 13.67
C ALA A 77 4.64 11.81 15.02
N ALA A 78 4.23 11.16 16.11
CA ALA A 78 4.76 11.40 17.44
C ALA A 78 6.26 11.05 17.57
N ARG A 79 6.72 10.01 16.88
CA ARG A 79 8.12 9.54 16.93
C ARG A 79 9.03 10.37 16.03
N MET A 80 8.58 10.75 14.84
CA MET A 80 9.40 11.34 13.77
C MET A 80 9.22 12.86 13.63
N ALA A 81 8.23 13.45 14.30
CA ALA A 81 7.80 14.83 14.10
C ALA A 81 7.46 15.16 12.62
N CYS A 82 7.00 14.16 11.85
CA CYS A 82 6.54 14.32 10.48
C CYS A 82 5.32 13.43 10.19
N GLU A 83 4.49 13.88 9.26
CA GLU A 83 3.32 13.12 8.83
C GLU A 83 3.70 12.14 7.70
N VAL A 84 3.43 10.87 7.93
CA VAL A 84 3.63 9.81 6.95
C VAL A 84 2.26 9.19 6.64
N PRO A 85 1.71 9.40 5.43
CA PRO A 85 0.46 8.74 5.06
C PRO A 85 0.61 7.21 5.07
N VAL A 86 -0.35 6.55 5.70
CA VAL A 86 -0.40 5.08 5.81
C VAL A 86 -1.72 4.58 5.23
N ILE A 87 -1.66 3.57 4.38
CA ILE A 87 -2.83 2.79 3.98
C ILE A 87 -2.71 1.38 4.55
N VAL A 88 -3.80 0.88 5.11
CA VAL A 88 -3.89 -0.50 5.63
C VAL A 88 -4.89 -1.28 4.80
N LEU A 89 -4.51 -2.49 4.42
CA LEU A 89 -5.31 -3.41 3.63
C LEU A 89 -5.42 -4.76 4.34
N PRO A 90 -6.58 -5.44 4.28
CA PRO A 90 -6.63 -6.85 4.61
C PRO A 90 -5.67 -7.64 3.72
N ALA A 91 -5.00 -8.65 4.27
CA ALA A 91 -4.11 -9.51 3.49
C ALA A 91 -4.82 -10.16 2.29
N THR A 92 -6.10 -10.47 2.44
CA THR A 92 -6.95 -11.01 1.35
C THR A 92 -7.08 -10.03 0.18
N ALA A 93 -7.19 -8.72 0.47
CA ALA A 93 -7.29 -7.69 -0.56
C ALA A 93 -5.98 -7.54 -1.36
N LEU A 94 -4.81 -7.63 -0.67
CA LEU A 94 -3.53 -7.62 -1.38
C LEU A 94 -3.35 -8.86 -2.25
N ARG A 95 -3.72 -10.06 -1.74
CA ARG A 95 -3.67 -11.31 -2.52
C ARG A 95 -4.52 -11.21 -3.78
N ALA A 96 -5.77 -10.75 -3.64
CA ALA A 96 -6.66 -10.57 -4.78
C ALA A 96 -6.07 -9.59 -5.80
N ALA A 97 -5.57 -8.44 -5.36
CA ALA A 97 -4.97 -7.46 -6.26
C ALA A 97 -3.75 -7.99 -7.03
N VAL A 98 -2.90 -8.79 -6.38
CA VAL A 98 -1.73 -9.39 -7.04
C VAL A 98 -2.14 -10.50 -8.01
N ALA A 99 -3.17 -11.30 -7.66
CA ALA A 99 -3.70 -12.36 -8.52
C ALA A 99 -4.40 -11.78 -9.77
N ASP A 100 -5.13 -10.68 -9.58
CA ASP A 100 -5.88 -9.99 -10.64
C ASP A 100 -5.03 -8.93 -11.38
N CYS A 101 -3.71 -8.90 -11.17
CA CYS A 101 -2.81 -7.98 -11.86
C CYS A 101 -2.94 -8.16 -13.38
N PRO A 102 -3.23 -7.08 -14.14
CA PRO A 102 -3.54 -7.19 -15.58
C PRO A 102 -2.30 -7.43 -16.47
N PHE A 103 -1.13 -7.64 -15.87
CA PHE A 103 0.12 -7.83 -16.60
C PHE A 103 0.74 -9.20 -16.33
N GLU A 104 1.43 -9.73 -17.35
CA GLU A 104 2.11 -11.01 -17.27
C GLU A 104 3.14 -11.09 -16.12
N PRO A 105 3.27 -12.26 -15.48
CA PRO A 105 4.17 -12.45 -14.35
C PRO A 105 5.63 -12.07 -14.60
N GLN A 106 6.13 -12.28 -15.82
CA GLN A 106 7.52 -12.01 -16.20
C GLN A 106 7.83 -10.51 -16.27
N ALA A 107 6.80 -9.68 -16.43
CA ALA A 107 6.94 -8.22 -16.47
C ALA A 107 7.13 -7.59 -15.08
N GLY A 108 7.20 -8.36 -14.00
CA GLY A 108 7.15 -7.88 -12.62
C GLY A 108 8.08 -6.72 -12.27
N LYS A 109 9.28 -6.68 -12.82
CA LYS A 109 10.23 -5.58 -12.59
C LYS A 109 9.82 -4.25 -13.27
N TYR A 110 8.98 -4.32 -14.30
CA TYR A 110 8.51 -3.18 -15.08
C TYR A 110 7.10 -2.73 -14.68
N VAL A 111 6.42 -3.50 -13.84
CA VAL A 111 5.06 -3.22 -13.37
C VAL A 111 5.09 -2.63 -11.98
N HIS A 112 4.35 -1.53 -11.79
CA HIS A 112 4.14 -0.91 -10.49
C HIS A 112 2.64 -0.84 -10.21
N GLY A 113 2.24 -1.33 -9.04
CA GLY A 113 0.90 -1.18 -8.50
C GLY A 113 0.85 -0.01 -7.51
N PHE A 114 -0.07 0.91 -7.74
CA PHE A 114 -0.35 2.03 -6.85
C PHE A 114 -1.73 1.83 -6.24
N ILE A 115 -1.79 1.72 -4.91
CA ILE A 115 -3.06 1.68 -4.18
C ILE A 115 -3.49 3.10 -3.83
N CYS A 116 -4.73 3.42 -4.14
CA CYS A 116 -5.36 4.71 -3.88
C CYS A 116 -6.16 4.67 -2.56
N TRP A 117 -6.20 5.81 -1.86
CA TRP A 117 -7.00 5.95 -0.62
C TRP A 117 -8.51 5.92 -0.89
N SER A 118 -8.93 6.42 -2.05
CA SER A 118 -10.31 6.35 -2.57
C SER A 118 -10.28 6.00 -4.06
N ASP A 119 -11.45 5.86 -4.67
CA ASP A 119 -11.54 5.53 -6.10
C ASP A 119 -10.83 6.58 -6.95
N PRO A 120 -9.88 6.17 -7.81
CA PRO A 120 -9.12 7.08 -8.64
C PRO A 120 -9.96 7.60 -9.81
N VAL A 121 -9.72 8.87 -10.18
CA VAL A 121 -10.24 9.46 -11.40
C VAL A 121 -9.06 9.74 -12.33
N VAL A 122 -9.11 9.18 -13.54
CA VAL A 122 -8.08 9.39 -14.56
C VAL A 122 -8.39 10.66 -15.34
N ASP A 123 -7.40 11.55 -15.46
CA ASP A 123 -7.43 12.67 -16.40
C ASP A 123 -6.89 12.18 -17.76
N PRO A 124 -7.74 12.03 -18.79
CA PRO A 124 -7.33 11.48 -20.08
C PRO A 124 -6.37 12.39 -20.83
N ASP A 125 -6.50 13.70 -20.68
CA ASP A 125 -5.64 14.68 -21.36
C ASP A 125 -4.24 14.66 -20.74
N ALA A 126 -4.14 14.63 -19.42
CA ALA A 126 -2.87 14.49 -18.75
C ALA A 126 -2.21 13.15 -19.07
N LEU A 127 -2.97 12.06 -19.11
CA LEU A 127 -2.47 10.74 -19.51
C LEU A 127 -1.92 10.77 -20.93
N GLY A 128 -2.67 11.32 -21.89
CA GLY A 128 -2.26 11.42 -23.29
C GLY A 128 -0.98 12.24 -23.49
N ARG A 129 -0.76 13.29 -22.69
CA ARG A 129 0.44 14.12 -22.76
C ARG A 129 1.68 13.50 -22.11
N LEU A 130 1.50 12.67 -21.08
CA LEU A 130 2.61 12.18 -20.24
C LEU A 130 3.05 10.76 -20.58
N ARG A 131 2.12 9.94 -21.08
CA ARG A 131 2.36 8.52 -21.38
C ARG A 131 3.26 8.34 -22.60
N ALA A 132 4.35 7.59 -22.46
CA ALA A 132 5.10 7.11 -23.61
C ALA A 132 4.29 6.03 -24.36
N ALA A 133 4.56 5.85 -25.67
CA ALA A 133 3.83 4.89 -26.50
C ALA A 133 3.97 3.44 -25.99
N SER A 134 5.10 3.12 -25.34
CA SER A 134 5.40 1.81 -24.76
C SER A 134 4.75 1.56 -23.40
N GLU A 135 4.27 2.62 -22.72
CA GLU A 135 3.69 2.53 -21.38
C GLU A 135 2.20 2.18 -21.43
N ILE A 136 1.75 1.42 -20.43
CA ILE A 136 0.34 1.05 -20.28
C ILE A 136 -0.09 1.37 -18.84
N LEU A 137 -1.21 2.10 -18.71
CA LEU A 137 -1.88 2.38 -17.42
C LEU A 137 -3.24 1.71 -17.40
N ILE A 138 -3.50 0.89 -16.38
CA ILE A 138 -4.78 0.19 -16.17
C ILE A 138 -5.25 0.46 -14.75
N VAL A 139 -6.54 0.74 -14.58
CA VAL A 139 -7.20 0.94 -13.29
C VAL A 139 -8.13 -0.24 -12.99
N THR A 140 -7.96 -0.87 -11.83
CA THR A 140 -8.81 -1.95 -11.32
C THR A 140 -9.23 -1.63 -9.89
N GLY A 141 -10.47 -1.16 -9.69
CA GLY A 141 -10.91 -0.65 -8.40
C GLY A 141 -10.01 0.48 -7.91
N ARG A 142 -9.47 0.36 -6.69
CA ARG A 142 -8.53 1.33 -6.12
C ARG A 142 -7.08 1.13 -6.53
N TRP A 143 -6.76 0.17 -7.41
CA TRP A 143 -5.42 -0.07 -7.90
C TRP A 143 -5.20 0.58 -9.26
N VAL A 144 -4.10 1.28 -9.38
CA VAL A 144 -3.58 1.83 -10.65
C VAL A 144 -2.32 1.05 -10.98
N TRP A 145 -2.33 0.36 -12.10
CA TRP A 145 -1.22 -0.45 -12.57
C TRP A 145 -0.52 0.26 -13.72
N LEU A 146 0.78 0.48 -13.56
CA LEU A 146 1.63 1.08 -14.59
C LEU A 146 2.66 0.05 -15.06
N TYR A 147 2.62 -0.26 -16.34
CA TYR A 147 3.68 -0.97 -17.03
C TYR A 147 4.59 0.05 -17.74
N ALA A 148 5.87 0.07 -17.38
CA ALA A 148 6.89 0.94 -17.93
C ALA A 148 8.10 0.09 -18.38
N PRO A 149 8.12 -0.40 -19.63
CA PRO A 149 9.14 -1.35 -20.10
C PRO A 149 10.55 -0.78 -20.11
N ASP A 150 10.67 0.54 -20.26
CA ASP A 150 11.95 1.25 -20.23
C ASP A 150 12.41 1.60 -18.79
N GLY A 151 11.66 1.13 -17.79
CA GLY A 151 11.87 1.39 -16.37
C GLY A 151 11.06 2.57 -15.84
N ILE A 152 10.77 2.55 -14.54
CA ILE A 152 9.97 3.61 -13.89
C ILE A 152 10.74 4.92 -13.73
N GLY A 153 12.07 4.86 -13.57
CA GLY A 153 12.91 6.05 -13.35
C GLY A 153 12.81 7.10 -14.46
N PRO A 154 12.95 6.75 -15.74
CA PRO A 154 12.82 7.70 -16.86
C PRO A 154 11.36 8.05 -17.22
N SER A 155 10.37 7.37 -16.65
CA SER A 155 8.95 7.55 -17.00
C SER A 155 8.44 8.93 -16.56
N LYS A 156 8.03 9.75 -17.52
CA LYS A 156 7.37 11.04 -17.27
C LYS A 156 5.98 10.83 -16.65
N LEU A 157 5.30 9.75 -17.06
CA LEU A 157 4.01 9.37 -16.52
C LEU A 157 4.13 9.01 -15.03
N ALA A 158 5.09 8.15 -14.67
CA ALA A 158 5.32 7.78 -13.27
C ALA A 158 5.70 8.99 -12.41
N ALA A 159 6.58 9.86 -12.90
CA ALA A 159 7.03 11.04 -12.17
C ALA A 159 5.91 12.07 -11.90
N LYS A 160 4.85 12.04 -12.70
CA LYS A 160 3.71 12.96 -12.61
C LYS A 160 2.37 12.24 -12.52
N LEU A 161 2.36 11.03 -11.94
CA LEU A 161 1.16 10.21 -11.86
C LEU A 161 0.05 10.89 -11.04
N ASP A 162 0.42 11.74 -10.08
CA ASP A 162 -0.51 12.59 -9.31
C ASP A 162 -1.25 13.63 -10.14
N LYS A 163 -0.77 13.95 -11.35
CA LYS A 163 -1.47 14.82 -12.31
C LYS A 163 -2.44 14.04 -13.19
N VAL A 164 -2.22 12.75 -13.34
CA VAL A 164 -3.08 11.85 -14.12
C VAL A 164 -4.14 11.20 -13.26
N ILE A 165 -3.77 10.79 -12.06
CA ILE A 165 -4.70 10.20 -11.09
C ILE A 165 -5.08 11.28 -10.08
N THR A 166 -6.34 11.68 -10.14
CA THR A 166 -6.87 12.81 -9.37
C THR A 166 -7.84 12.36 -8.29
N ARG A 167 -8.20 13.27 -7.37
CA ARG A 167 -9.16 13.10 -6.27
C ARG A 167 -8.76 12.08 -5.20
N THR A 168 -7.55 11.56 -5.25
CA THR A 168 -7.05 10.60 -4.25
C THR A 168 -5.55 10.72 -4.09
N GLN A 169 -5.05 10.34 -2.93
CA GLN A 169 -3.64 10.03 -2.75
C GLN A 169 -3.38 8.57 -3.13
N MET A 170 -2.12 8.23 -3.39
CA MET A 170 -1.71 6.87 -3.71
C MET A 170 -0.31 6.58 -3.18
N THR A 171 -0.02 5.31 -2.94
CA THR A 171 1.34 4.81 -2.68
C THR A 171 1.64 3.63 -3.60
N GLY A 172 2.84 3.59 -4.17
CA GLY A 172 3.22 2.61 -5.19
C GLY A 172 4.24 1.60 -4.70
N ARG A 173 4.15 0.39 -5.23
CA ARG A 173 5.15 -0.67 -5.07
C ARG A 173 5.38 -1.37 -6.40
N ASN A 174 6.63 -1.76 -6.62
CA ASN A 174 6.95 -2.67 -7.71
C ASN A 174 6.21 -4.01 -7.52
N LEU A 175 5.75 -4.63 -8.60
CA LEU A 175 4.96 -5.87 -8.54
C LEU A 175 5.74 -7.01 -7.85
N ASN A 176 7.06 -7.08 -8.02
CA ASN A 176 7.88 -8.09 -7.29
C ASN A 176 7.83 -7.86 -5.77
N THR A 177 7.78 -6.60 -5.33
CA THR A 177 7.59 -6.27 -3.90
C THR A 177 6.21 -6.74 -3.41
N LEU A 178 5.15 -6.45 -4.17
CA LEU A 178 3.79 -6.88 -3.81
C LEU A 178 3.68 -8.42 -3.73
N ARG A 179 4.29 -9.12 -4.68
CA ARG A 179 4.36 -10.61 -4.67
C ARG A 179 5.11 -11.12 -3.46
N LYS A 180 6.24 -10.51 -3.11
CA LYS A 180 6.99 -10.91 -1.92
C LYS A 180 6.21 -10.70 -0.64
N LEU A 181 5.43 -9.63 -0.54
CA LEU A 181 4.54 -9.43 0.61
C LEU A 181 3.45 -10.53 0.69
N VAL A 182 2.90 -10.95 -0.44
CA VAL A 182 1.94 -12.08 -0.49
C VAL A 182 2.61 -13.38 -0.06
N GLU A 183 3.79 -13.68 -0.56
CA GLU A 183 4.59 -14.86 -0.15
C GLU A 183 4.82 -14.88 1.38
N MET A 184 5.27 -13.76 1.96
CA MET A 184 5.49 -13.64 3.41
C MET A 184 4.21 -13.82 4.22
N LEU A 185 3.05 -13.39 3.69
CA LEU A 185 1.74 -13.62 4.31
C LEU A 185 1.32 -15.08 4.26
N ASP A 186 1.78 -15.84 3.28
CA ASP A 186 1.48 -17.27 3.14
C ASP A 186 2.41 -18.12 4.03
N ASP A 187 3.69 -17.75 4.13
CA ASP A 187 4.66 -18.40 5.01
C ASP A 187 4.32 -18.23 6.49
N GLY A 188 3.67 -17.14 6.88
CA GLY A 188 3.26 -16.85 8.26
C GLY A 188 1.91 -17.46 8.68
N ARG A 189 1.24 -18.26 7.84
CA ARG A 189 0.03 -18.98 8.22
C ARG A 189 0.40 -20.21 9.05
N PRO A 190 -0.15 -20.38 10.25
CA PRO A 190 -0.16 -21.71 10.87
C PRO A 190 -0.99 -22.64 9.95
N GLY A 191 -0.40 -23.78 9.60
CA GLY A 191 -1.01 -24.85 8.82
C GLY A 191 -2.25 -25.45 9.53
#